data_cfcc36f5be32fcb26d711ead9ca270c5
#
_entry.id   cfcc36f5be32fcb26d711ead9ca270c5
#
_cell.length_a   1.000
_cell.length_b   1.000
_cell.length_c   1.000
_cell.angle_alpha   90.00
_cell.angle_beta   90.00
_cell.angle_gamma   90.00
#
_symmetry.space_group_name_H-M   'P 1'
#
loop_
_entity.id
_entity.type
_entity.pdbx_description
1 polymer ?
#
loop_
_entity_poly.entity_id
_entity_poly.type
_entity_poly.pdbx_seq_one_letter_code
_entity_poly.pdbx_strand_id
1 'polypeptide(L)'
;MTSENLKDKQISAEISPSNLTNGEAQNKTESGTIVICGGGTGGHLAVAKALNEELVSRGCGTIFMGSNSGQDKMWFENDAAFIEKFFLPSSGVVNKKGLGKLFSLFNILNLAFKCRKIFKTHAVKAVVSVGGYSAAPAAFAAIISRTPLFIHEQNAVIGNLNKLLKPLAKGFFSSYFKPIFSYPVAERFFSSARLRSELKTVIFLGGSQGAAAINSLALKLAPVFKQKGVKVIHQCGKNALESLQEEYKKLGISSEELDLFDFNPKIELKMSRADLAISRAGAGTLWELTANALPSVFVPYPYAANNHQIFNAKFLVDQNLAKFCFQKGGKIDADEMLNLINEMDIAQISSKLSRQIDNGGARKIVDEILKDI
;
A
#
# COMPACT_ATOMS: atom_id res chain seq x y z
N MET A 1 38.18 -0.78 -28.91
CA MET A 1 36.76 -1.14 -28.66
C MET A 1 36.57 -1.01 -27.17
N THR A 2 35.97 0.06 -26.75
CA THR A 2 35.92 0.55 -25.37
C THR A 2 34.70 -0.01 -24.62
N SER A 3 34.84 -0.18 -23.34
CA SER A 3 33.88 -0.78 -22.38
C SER A 3 32.49 -0.16 -22.33
N GLU A 4 32.24 0.93 -23.03
CA GLU A 4 30.93 1.61 -23.16
C GLU A 4 29.95 0.89 -24.10
N ASN A 5 30.44 0.18 -25.12
CA ASN A 5 29.58 -0.54 -26.07
C ASN A 5 28.96 -1.85 -25.51
N LEU A 6 29.46 -2.36 -24.39
CA LEU A 6 28.91 -3.55 -23.74
C LEU A 6 27.74 -3.22 -22.77
N LYS A 7 27.75 -2.04 -22.17
CA LYS A 7 26.66 -1.60 -21.27
C LYS A 7 25.38 -1.24 -22.03
N ASP A 8 25.50 -0.65 -23.22
CA ASP A 8 24.35 -0.32 -24.04
C ASP A 8 23.65 -1.55 -24.66
N LYS A 9 24.40 -2.64 -24.89
CA LYS A 9 23.79 -3.88 -25.36
C LYS A 9 23.04 -4.65 -24.26
N GLN A 10 23.49 -4.58 -23.00
CA GLN A 10 22.78 -5.21 -21.89
C GLN A 10 21.48 -4.47 -21.53
N ILE A 11 21.45 -3.14 -21.65
CA ILE A 11 20.26 -2.34 -21.37
C ILE A 11 19.14 -2.57 -22.41
N SER A 12 19.52 -2.94 -23.66
CA SER A 12 18.55 -3.23 -24.73
C SER A 12 17.94 -4.64 -24.62
N ALA A 13 18.57 -5.56 -23.90
CA ALA A 13 18.10 -6.94 -23.76
C ALA A 13 17.10 -7.14 -22.62
N GLU A 14 17.03 -6.20 -21.66
CA GLU A 14 16.10 -6.31 -20.51
C GLU A 14 14.69 -5.74 -20.76
N ILE A 15 14.39 -5.24 -21.96
CA ILE A 15 13.07 -4.74 -22.37
C ILE A 15 12.58 -5.58 -23.58
N SER A 16 12.73 -6.89 -23.53
CA SER A 16 12.04 -7.79 -24.45
C SER A 16 10.72 -8.23 -23.83
N PRO A 17 9.60 -8.14 -24.58
CA PRO A 17 8.36 -8.80 -24.19
C PRO A 17 8.63 -10.30 -24.21
N SER A 18 8.29 -10.98 -23.14
CA SER A 18 8.29 -12.44 -23.11
C SER A 18 7.35 -12.97 -24.21
N ASN A 19 7.93 -13.62 -25.21
CA ASN A 19 7.34 -14.50 -26.21
C ASN A 19 5.88 -14.23 -26.61
N LEU A 20 5.74 -13.58 -27.76
CA LEU A 20 4.51 -13.55 -28.56
C LEU A 20 4.19 -14.97 -29.05
N THR A 21 3.29 -15.65 -28.39
CA THR A 21 2.50 -16.70 -29.02
C THR A 21 1.36 -16.04 -29.77
N ASN A 22 1.36 -16.19 -31.10
CA ASN A 22 0.30 -15.74 -31.99
C ASN A 22 -1.03 -16.43 -31.64
N GLY A 23 -2.07 -15.62 -31.50
CA GLY A 23 -3.45 -16.06 -31.61
C GLY A 23 -4.30 -15.80 -30.39
N GLU A 24 -4.78 -14.53 -30.28
CA GLU A 24 -6.16 -14.28 -29.93
C GLU A 24 -6.42 -12.77 -30.08
N ALA A 25 -7.57 -12.42 -30.62
CA ALA A 25 -7.97 -11.10 -31.04
C ALA A 25 -7.76 -10.04 -29.96
N GLN A 26 -7.07 -8.95 -30.31
CA GLN A 26 -7.10 -7.69 -29.56
C GLN A 26 -8.56 -7.26 -29.40
N ASN A 27 -9.18 -7.60 -28.27
CA ASN A 27 -10.39 -6.90 -27.84
C ASN A 27 -9.99 -5.44 -27.62
N LYS A 28 -10.26 -4.58 -28.60
CA LYS A 28 -10.27 -3.13 -28.42
C LYS A 28 -11.33 -2.85 -27.37
N THR A 29 -10.92 -2.59 -26.14
CA THR A 29 -11.80 -2.12 -25.08
C THR A 29 -12.39 -0.78 -25.52
N GLU A 30 -13.71 -0.68 -25.59
CA GLU A 30 -14.43 0.54 -26.05
C GLU A 30 -14.07 1.77 -25.24
N SER A 31 -13.63 1.62 -24.00
CA SER A 31 -13.32 2.68 -23.04
C SER A 31 -11.86 3.17 -23.04
N GLY A 32 -10.98 2.64 -23.89
CA GLY A 32 -9.57 3.07 -24.00
C GLY A 32 -8.66 2.48 -22.91
N THR A 33 -7.36 2.79 -23.00
CA THR A 33 -6.32 2.29 -22.10
C THR A 33 -5.95 3.33 -21.04
N ILE A 34 -5.90 2.91 -19.76
CA ILE A 34 -5.52 3.75 -18.63
C ILE A 34 -4.22 3.21 -18.02
N VAL A 35 -3.26 4.08 -17.77
CA VAL A 35 -2.05 3.73 -17.04
C VAL A 35 -2.24 3.97 -15.54
N ILE A 36 -1.97 2.97 -14.70
CA ILE A 36 -1.81 3.13 -13.26
C ILE A 36 -0.32 3.10 -12.96
N CYS A 37 0.20 4.14 -12.32
CA CYS A 37 1.62 4.24 -12.03
C CYS A 37 1.91 4.59 -10.57
N GLY A 38 3.02 4.05 -10.07
CA GLY A 38 3.45 4.26 -8.70
C GLY A 38 3.57 2.96 -7.92
N GLY A 39 4.11 3.07 -6.71
CA GLY A 39 4.37 1.87 -5.90
C GLY A 39 5.53 2.06 -4.92
N GLY A 40 6.41 1.07 -4.88
CA GLY A 40 7.54 1.00 -3.94
C GLY A 40 7.16 0.44 -2.58
N THR A 41 5.92 0.63 -2.13
CA THR A 41 5.42 0.11 -0.85
C THR A 41 4.03 -0.52 -1.01
N GLY A 42 3.69 -1.47 -0.12
CA GLY A 42 2.40 -2.16 -0.16
C GLY A 42 1.18 -1.23 -0.11
N GLY A 43 1.27 -0.10 0.60
CA GLY A 43 0.17 0.86 0.67
C GLY A 43 -0.18 1.50 -0.68
N HIS A 44 0.82 1.90 -1.47
CA HIS A 44 0.60 2.40 -2.84
C HIS A 44 0.04 1.31 -3.76
N LEU A 45 0.56 0.09 -3.62
CA LEU A 45 0.17 -1.03 -4.48
C LEU A 45 -1.24 -1.53 -4.16
N ALA A 46 -1.68 -1.47 -2.90
CA ALA A 46 -3.06 -1.77 -2.53
C ALA A 46 -4.06 -0.81 -3.18
N VAL A 47 -3.74 0.50 -3.19
CA VAL A 47 -4.55 1.51 -3.91
C VAL A 47 -4.56 1.25 -5.42
N ALA A 48 -3.37 0.99 -6.01
CA ALA A 48 -3.27 0.66 -7.43
C ALA A 48 -4.14 -0.54 -7.79
N LYS A 49 -4.13 -1.58 -6.95
CA LYS A 49 -4.95 -2.78 -7.15
C LYS A 49 -6.44 -2.49 -7.06
N ALA A 50 -6.89 -1.76 -6.05
CA ALA A 50 -8.31 -1.43 -5.89
C ALA A 50 -8.84 -0.58 -7.06
N LEU A 51 -8.06 0.40 -7.53
CA LEU A 51 -8.41 1.21 -8.70
C LEU A 51 -8.40 0.38 -10.00
N ASN A 52 -7.45 -0.55 -10.13
CA ASN A 52 -7.40 -1.46 -11.28
C ASN A 52 -8.61 -2.38 -11.34
N GLU A 53 -8.98 -3.01 -10.23
CA GLU A 53 -10.14 -3.89 -10.13
C GLU A 53 -11.43 -3.14 -10.58
N GLU A 54 -11.61 -1.90 -10.14
CA GLU A 54 -12.76 -1.08 -10.56
C GLU A 54 -12.70 -0.66 -12.04
N LEU A 55 -11.54 -0.23 -12.56
CA LEU A 55 -11.37 0.13 -13.96
C LEU A 55 -11.64 -1.04 -14.90
N VAL A 56 -11.13 -2.22 -14.58
CA VAL A 56 -11.35 -3.46 -15.34
C VAL A 56 -12.83 -3.86 -15.30
N SER A 57 -13.51 -3.72 -14.16
CA SER A 57 -14.94 -3.99 -14.05
C SER A 57 -15.80 -3.07 -14.93
N ARG A 58 -15.27 -1.87 -15.29
CA ARG A 58 -15.89 -0.92 -16.23
C ARG A 58 -15.49 -1.15 -17.69
N GLY A 59 -14.79 -2.24 -17.99
CA GLY A 59 -14.32 -2.56 -19.35
C GLY A 59 -13.12 -1.73 -19.83
N CYS A 60 -12.41 -1.05 -18.94
CA CYS A 60 -11.20 -0.32 -19.30
C CYS A 60 -10.00 -1.28 -19.38
N GLY A 61 -9.18 -1.12 -20.41
CA GLY A 61 -7.87 -1.74 -20.45
C GLY A 61 -6.90 -1.00 -19.53
N THR A 62 -6.10 -1.71 -18.74
CA THR A 62 -5.17 -1.08 -17.81
C THR A 62 -3.74 -1.56 -18.01
N ILE A 63 -2.79 -0.64 -17.83
CA ILE A 63 -1.35 -0.91 -17.86
C ILE A 63 -0.76 -0.47 -16.52
N PHE A 64 0.06 -1.32 -15.91
CA PHE A 64 0.81 -0.94 -14.71
C PHE A 64 2.21 -0.43 -15.06
N MET A 65 2.61 0.70 -14.45
CA MET A 65 3.97 1.22 -14.52
C MET A 65 4.56 1.44 -13.13
N GLY A 66 5.50 0.61 -12.75
CA GLY A 66 6.17 0.64 -11.45
C GLY A 66 7.69 0.63 -11.55
N SER A 67 8.36 0.29 -10.46
CA SER A 67 9.81 0.12 -10.37
C SER A 67 10.21 -1.35 -10.35
N ASN A 68 11.37 -1.65 -10.90
CA ASN A 68 12.03 -2.94 -10.68
C ASN A 68 12.63 -3.07 -9.26
N SER A 69 12.62 -1.99 -8.50
CA SER A 69 13.02 -1.92 -7.10
C SER A 69 11.78 -1.82 -6.19
N GLY A 70 11.86 -2.34 -4.98
CA GLY A 70 10.73 -2.34 -4.04
C GLY A 70 9.83 -3.56 -4.20
N GLN A 71 8.52 -3.38 -3.98
CA GLN A 71 7.56 -4.48 -3.92
C GLN A 71 6.72 -4.64 -5.20
N ASP A 72 6.89 -3.76 -6.19
CA ASP A 72 6.02 -3.63 -7.35
C ASP A 72 5.91 -4.94 -8.15
N LYS A 73 7.05 -5.59 -8.44
CA LYS A 73 7.08 -6.91 -9.08
C LYS A 73 6.37 -7.99 -8.27
N MET A 74 6.64 -8.06 -6.97
CA MET A 74 6.02 -9.05 -6.08
C MET A 74 4.49 -8.98 -6.11
N TRP A 75 3.93 -7.78 -6.28
CA TRP A 75 2.49 -7.58 -6.30
C TRP A 75 1.86 -7.85 -7.67
N PHE A 76 2.52 -7.44 -8.75
CA PHE A 76 1.85 -7.33 -10.05
C PHE A 76 2.51 -8.12 -11.19
N GLU A 77 3.68 -8.73 -11.01
CA GLU A 77 4.34 -9.47 -12.09
C GLU A 77 3.42 -10.54 -12.70
N ASN A 78 2.69 -11.25 -11.86
CA ASN A 78 1.76 -12.33 -12.25
C ASN A 78 0.28 -11.91 -12.21
N ASP A 79 -0.04 -10.61 -12.07
CA ASP A 79 -1.42 -10.14 -12.06
C ASP A 79 -1.95 -10.01 -13.49
N ALA A 80 -2.83 -10.94 -13.88
CA ALA A 80 -3.43 -11.00 -15.20
C ALA A 80 -4.49 -9.91 -15.47
N ALA A 81 -4.89 -9.13 -14.45
CA ALA A 81 -5.86 -8.05 -14.63
C ALA A 81 -5.28 -6.84 -15.40
N PHE A 82 -3.96 -6.69 -15.45
CA PHE A 82 -3.31 -5.71 -16.30
C PHE A 82 -3.01 -6.28 -17.69
N ILE A 83 -3.31 -5.54 -18.75
CA ILE A 83 -2.97 -5.89 -20.13
C ILE A 83 -1.45 -6.03 -20.27
N GLU A 84 -0.71 -5.03 -19.75
CA GLU A 84 0.75 -5.03 -19.72
C GLU A 84 1.28 -4.41 -18.41
N LYS A 85 2.51 -4.76 -18.08
CA LYS A 85 3.21 -4.29 -16.89
C LYS A 85 4.64 -3.92 -17.22
N PHE A 86 5.03 -2.69 -16.86
CA PHE A 86 6.37 -2.15 -17.09
C PHE A 86 7.03 -1.83 -15.75
N PHE A 87 8.13 -2.51 -15.45
CA PHE A 87 8.94 -2.27 -14.26
C PHE A 87 10.21 -1.53 -14.65
N LEU A 88 10.22 -0.22 -14.38
CA LEU A 88 11.28 0.68 -14.82
C LEU A 88 12.43 0.74 -13.79
N PRO A 89 13.69 0.96 -14.22
CA PRO A 89 14.82 1.15 -13.33
C PRO A 89 14.80 2.56 -12.71
N SER A 90 13.71 2.89 -12.01
CA SER A 90 13.55 4.14 -11.30
C SER A 90 14.03 4.01 -9.86
N SER A 91 14.66 5.05 -9.34
CA SER A 91 15.10 5.13 -7.94
C SER A 91 14.71 6.46 -7.32
N GLY A 92 14.49 6.46 -5.99
CA GLY A 92 14.15 7.68 -5.26
C GLY A 92 15.25 8.75 -5.36
N VAL A 93 14.84 10.01 -5.47
CA VAL A 93 15.74 11.19 -5.56
C VAL A 93 16.05 11.77 -4.20
N VAL A 94 15.15 11.57 -3.22
CA VAL A 94 15.14 12.28 -1.94
C VAL A 94 16.40 12.04 -1.09
N ASN A 95 16.94 10.82 -1.12
CA ASN A 95 18.11 10.43 -0.31
C ASN A 95 19.45 10.66 -1.01
N LYS A 96 19.47 11.28 -2.20
CA LYS A 96 20.69 11.56 -2.96
C LYS A 96 21.12 13.02 -2.81
N LYS A 97 22.44 13.27 -2.75
CA LYS A 97 23.05 14.60 -2.62
C LYS A 97 23.85 14.96 -3.88
N GLY A 98 23.97 16.26 -4.16
CA GLY A 98 24.83 16.78 -5.23
C GLY A 98 24.54 16.18 -6.61
N LEU A 99 25.61 15.76 -7.32
CA LEU A 99 25.54 15.19 -8.66
C LEU A 99 24.63 13.95 -8.75
N GLY A 100 24.52 13.15 -7.70
CA GLY A 100 23.62 12.00 -7.69
C GLY A 100 22.14 12.37 -7.81
N LYS A 101 21.76 13.57 -7.37
CA LYS A 101 20.40 14.10 -7.54
C LYS A 101 20.12 14.49 -8.99
N LEU A 102 21.09 15.15 -9.63
CA LEU A 102 21.00 15.54 -11.05
C LEU A 102 20.91 14.29 -11.95
N PHE A 103 21.75 13.28 -11.70
CA PHE A 103 21.71 12.00 -12.42
C PHE A 103 20.34 11.31 -12.28
N SER A 104 19.77 11.31 -11.08
CA SER A 104 18.45 10.70 -10.87
C SER A 104 17.35 11.46 -11.61
N LEU A 105 17.42 12.79 -11.64
CA LEU A 105 16.46 13.61 -12.38
C LEU A 105 16.57 13.38 -13.88
N PHE A 106 17.80 13.33 -14.42
CA PHE A 106 18.05 12.99 -15.82
C PHE A 106 17.51 11.61 -16.19
N ASN A 107 17.74 10.61 -15.32
CA ASN A 107 17.18 9.26 -15.52
C ASN A 107 15.66 9.27 -15.54
N ILE A 108 15.00 9.99 -14.63
CA ILE A 108 13.54 10.12 -14.60
C ILE A 108 13.05 10.72 -15.93
N LEU A 109 13.67 11.77 -16.46
CA LEU A 109 13.30 12.37 -17.73
C LEU A 109 13.50 11.41 -18.90
N ASN A 110 14.61 10.68 -18.96
CA ASN A 110 14.84 9.66 -20.00
C ASN A 110 13.78 8.56 -19.94
N LEU A 111 13.43 8.09 -18.74
CA LEU A 111 12.35 7.11 -18.55
C LEU A 111 10.99 7.68 -18.92
N ALA A 112 10.74 8.99 -18.70
CA ALA A 112 9.51 9.63 -19.11
C ALA A 112 9.34 9.64 -20.66
N PHE A 113 10.42 9.84 -21.40
CA PHE A 113 10.37 9.73 -22.88
C PHE A 113 10.10 8.28 -23.33
N LYS A 114 10.60 7.26 -22.61
CA LYS A 114 10.24 5.86 -22.87
C LYS A 114 8.75 5.60 -22.58
N CYS A 115 8.24 6.07 -21.45
CA CYS A 115 6.82 5.98 -21.09
C CYS A 115 5.93 6.66 -22.17
N ARG A 116 6.34 7.82 -22.69
CA ARG A 116 5.61 8.51 -23.76
C ARG A 116 5.46 7.65 -25.04
N LYS A 117 6.49 6.87 -25.41
CA LYS A 117 6.38 5.92 -26.53
C LYS A 117 5.33 4.87 -26.24
N ILE A 118 5.36 4.29 -25.02
CA ILE A 118 4.37 3.30 -24.59
C ILE A 118 2.96 3.89 -24.63
N PHE A 119 2.77 5.13 -24.14
CA PHE A 119 1.46 5.81 -24.21
C PHE A 119 0.92 5.92 -25.62
N LYS A 120 1.79 6.25 -26.58
CA LYS A 120 1.43 6.35 -28.00
C LYS A 120 1.05 4.97 -28.58
N THR A 121 1.85 3.92 -28.28
CA THR A 121 1.62 2.57 -28.78
C THR A 121 0.28 2.00 -28.29
N HIS A 122 -0.08 2.26 -27.02
CA HIS A 122 -1.30 1.71 -26.41
C HIS A 122 -2.49 2.69 -26.41
N ALA A 123 -2.39 3.81 -27.13
CA ALA A 123 -3.43 4.85 -27.20
C ALA A 123 -3.95 5.26 -25.78
N VAL A 124 -3.01 5.49 -24.84
CA VAL A 124 -3.32 5.80 -23.44
C VAL A 124 -4.15 7.07 -23.33
N LYS A 125 -5.31 6.97 -22.68
CA LYS A 125 -6.27 8.07 -22.50
C LYS A 125 -6.04 8.85 -21.20
N ALA A 126 -5.58 8.17 -20.15
CA ALA A 126 -5.31 8.80 -18.85
C ALA A 126 -4.18 8.09 -18.11
N VAL A 127 -3.56 8.80 -17.17
CA VAL A 127 -2.58 8.28 -16.22
C VAL A 127 -3.05 8.54 -14.81
N VAL A 128 -3.10 7.50 -14.00
CA VAL A 128 -3.45 7.56 -12.56
C VAL A 128 -2.20 7.29 -11.75
N SER A 129 -1.69 8.30 -11.07
CA SER A 129 -0.56 8.17 -10.15
C SER A 129 -1.05 7.85 -8.74
N VAL A 130 -0.65 6.71 -8.21
CA VAL A 130 -0.89 6.38 -6.80
C VAL A 130 0.25 6.84 -5.88
N GLY A 131 1.24 7.57 -6.41
CA GLY A 131 2.37 8.09 -5.65
C GLY A 131 3.55 7.13 -5.54
N GLY A 132 4.48 7.49 -4.65
CA GLY A 132 5.78 6.84 -4.57
C GLY A 132 6.76 7.34 -5.64
N TYR A 133 8.05 7.01 -5.46
CA TYR A 133 9.10 7.44 -6.41
C TYR A 133 8.95 6.77 -7.80
N SER A 134 8.34 5.60 -7.84
CA SER A 134 8.13 4.85 -9.09
C SER A 134 7.09 5.47 -10.02
N ALA A 135 6.23 6.36 -9.50
CA ALA A 135 5.25 7.08 -10.33
C ALA A 135 5.89 8.16 -11.22
N ALA A 136 7.04 8.70 -10.83
CA ALA A 136 7.60 9.90 -11.47
C ALA A 136 7.77 9.77 -13.00
N PRO A 137 8.35 8.70 -13.57
CA PRO A 137 8.53 8.61 -15.02
C PRO A 137 7.22 8.70 -15.79
N ALA A 138 6.20 7.94 -15.41
CA ALA A 138 4.91 7.92 -16.09
C ALA A 138 4.12 9.22 -15.86
N ALA A 139 4.16 9.80 -14.67
CA ALA A 139 3.50 11.07 -14.37
C ALA A 139 4.11 12.24 -15.16
N PHE A 140 5.44 12.31 -15.27
CA PHE A 140 6.08 13.31 -16.17
C PHE A 140 5.79 13.05 -17.65
N ALA A 141 5.74 11.78 -18.05
CA ALA A 141 5.34 11.43 -19.42
C ALA A 141 3.91 11.92 -19.73
N ALA A 142 2.99 11.80 -18.78
CA ALA A 142 1.62 12.31 -18.94
C ALA A 142 1.61 13.82 -19.20
N ILE A 143 2.36 14.59 -18.42
CA ILE A 143 2.48 16.05 -18.61
C ILE A 143 3.09 16.39 -19.97
N ILE A 144 4.21 15.76 -20.35
CA ILE A 144 4.89 15.99 -21.62
C ILE A 144 3.99 15.62 -22.82
N SER A 145 3.17 14.59 -22.69
CA SER A 145 2.26 14.12 -23.74
C SER A 145 0.91 14.81 -23.74
N ARG A 146 0.64 15.69 -22.78
CA ARG A 146 -0.68 16.29 -22.52
C ARG A 146 -1.78 15.23 -22.31
N THR A 147 -1.40 14.06 -21.79
CA THR A 147 -2.33 13.02 -21.36
C THR A 147 -2.89 13.40 -19.98
N PRO A 148 -4.21 13.34 -19.74
CA PRO A 148 -4.79 13.65 -18.44
C PRO A 148 -4.10 12.88 -17.31
N LEU A 149 -3.59 13.61 -16.30
CA LEU A 149 -2.95 13.05 -15.12
C LEU A 149 -3.89 13.19 -13.92
N PHE A 150 -4.19 12.07 -13.28
CA PHE A 150 -4.91 12.01 -12.01
C PHE A 150 -3.97 11.54 -10.91
N ILE A 151 -4.10 12.09 -9.71
CA ILE A 151 -3.24 11.78 -8.59
C ILE A 151 -4.09 11.31 -7.42
N HIS A 152 -3.77 10.17 -6.86
CA HIS A 152 -4.27 9.73 -5.55
C HIS A 152 -3.20 9.94 -4.48
N GLU A 153 -3.50 10.77 -3.46
CA GLU A 153 -2.66 10.93 -2.28
C GLU A 153 -3.26 10.14 -1.12
N GLN A 154 -2.55 9.12 -0.69
CA GLN A 154 -3.01 8.19 0.32
C GLN A 154 -2.73 8.62 1.76
N ASN A 155 -1.74 9.50 1.97
CA ASN A 155 -1.34 9.94 3.31
C ASN A 155 -1.96 11.29 3.69
N ALA A 156 -2.08 11.51 4.99
CA ALA A 156 -2.47 12.81 5.54
C ALA A 156 -1.40 13.90 5.38
N VAL A 157 -0.23 13.56 4.86
CA VAL A 157 0.84 14.49 4.49
C VAL A 157 1.17 14.27 3.02
N ILE A 158 1.01 15.31 2.20
CA ILE A 158 1.24 15.21 0.75
C ILE A 158 2.69 14.87 0.47
N GLY A 159 2.91 13.79 -0.31
CA GLY A 159 4.23 13.39 -0.78
C GLY A 159 4.86 14.43 -1.71
N ASN A 160 6.19 14.57 -1.69
CA ASN A 160 6.91 15.60 -2.46
C ASN A 160 6.61 15.56 -3.97
N LEU A 161 6.52 14.37 -4.56
CA LEU A 161 6.15 14.22 -5.98
C LEU A 161 4.72 14.70 -6.23
N ASN A 162 3.77 14.27 -5.43
CA ASN A 162 2.37 14.67 -5.54
C ASN A 162 2.20 16.17 -5.32
N LYS A 163 2.93 16.77 -4.37
CA LYS A 163 2.95 18.22 -4.14
C LYS A 163 3.42 18.99 -5.36
N LEU A 164 4.47 18.49 -6.04
CA LEU A 164 5.00 19.10 -7.28
C LEU A 164 4.00 18.98 -8.45
N LEU A 165 3.35 17.83 -8.60
CA LEU A 165 2.52 17.51 -9.75
C LEU A 165 1.06 17.95 -9.59
N LYS A 166 0.57 18.17 -8.37
CA LYS A 166 -0.82 18.55 -8.08
C LYS A 166 -1.32 19.74 -8.91
N PRO A 167 -0.56 20.83 -9.11
CA PRO A 167 -1.02 21.95 -9.95
C PRO A 167 -1.20 21.62 -11.43
N LEU A 168 -0.59 20.53 -11.91
CA LEU A 168 -0.62 20.08 -13.30
C LEU A 168 -1.55 18.88 -13.50
N ALA A 169 -2.13 18.36 -12.43
CA ALA A 169 -3.05 17.23 -12.48
C ALA A 169 -4.46 17.67 -12.84
N LYS A 170 -5.15 16.86 -13.64
CA LYS A 170 -6.56 17.05 -13.99
C LYS A 170 -7.46 16.79 -12.77
N GLY A 171 -7.10 15.82 -11.92
CA GLY A 171 -7.78 15.50 -10.68
C GLY A 171 -6.83 15.10 -9.56
N PHE A 172 -7.23 15.43 -8.31
CA PHE A 172 -6.49 15.08 -7.10
C PHE A 172 -7.43 14.46 -6.08
N PHE A 173 -7.22 13.21 -5.76
CA PHE A 173 -8.07 12.40 -4.88
C PHE A 173 -7.36 12.11 -3.56
N SER A 174 -8.06 12.28 -2.46
CA SER A 174 -7.53 11.97 -1.13
C SER A 174 -8.64 11.82 -0.11
N SER A 175 -8.40 11.02 0.92
CA SER A 175 -9.28 10.91 2.08
C SER A 175 -8.97 11.94 3.19
N TYR A 176 -7.96 12.76 2.99
CA TYR A 176 -7.49 13.75 3.97
C TYR A 176 -7.58 15.20 3.48
N PHE A 177 -7.66 15.41 2.17
CA PHE A 177 -7.67 16.75 1.56
C PHE A 177 -8.94 16.97 0.74
N LYS A 178 -9.53 18.17 0.87
CA LYS A 178 -10.74 18.53 0.10
C LYS A 178 -10.45 18.65 -1.41
N PRO A 179 -11.39 18.18 -2.26
CA PRO A 179 -12.60 17.42 -1.91
C PRO A 179 -12.26 16.04 -1.34
N ILE A 180 -12.98 15.61 -0.30
CA ILE A 180 -12.73 14.34 0.38
C ILE A 180 -13.34 13.20 -0.44
N PHE A 181 -12.50 12.21 -0.75
CA PHE A 181 -12.92 10.93 -1.32
C PHE A 181 -12.73 9.81 -0.29
N SER A 182 -13.65 8.86 -0.26
CA SER A 182 -13.42 7.62 0.51
C SER A 182 -12.16 6.93 0.03
N TYR A 183 -11.38 6.39 0.96
CA TYR A 183 -10.17 5.67 0.61
C TYR A 183 -10.50 4.43 -0.25
N PRO A 184 -9.79 4.15 -1.33
CA PRO A 184 -10.05 3.01 -2.21
C PRO A 184 -9.55 1.70 -1.55
N VAL A 185 -10.34 1.18 -0.62
CA VAL A 185 -10.13 -0.14 0.00
C VAL A 185 -10.83 -1.19 -0.85
N ALA A 186 -10.17 -2.34 -1.04
CA ALA A 186 -10.76 -3.43 -1.79
C ALA A 186 -11.98 -4.03 -1.08
N GLU A 187 -13.01 -4.42 -1.88
CA GLU A 187 -14.30 -4.96 -1.43
C GLU A 187 -14.18 -6.07 -0.37
N ARG A 188 -13.17 -6.94 -0.51
CA ARG A 188 -12.96 -8.06 0.40
C ARG A 188 -12.77 -7.69 1.87
N PHE A 189 -12.30 -6.45 2.17
CA PHE A 189 -12.18 -5.97 3.56
C PHE A 189 -13.54 -5.59 4.16
N PHE A 190 -14.46 -5.08 3.34
CA PHE A 190 -15.84 -4.78 3.75
C PHE A 190 -16.66 -6.06 3.88
N SER A 191 -16.59 -6.95 2.91
CA SER A 191 -17.35 -8.22 2.90
C SER A 191 -16.91 -9.19 3.99
N SER A 192 -15.65 -9.10 4.46
CA SER A 192 -15.14 -9.88 5.59
C SER A 192 -15.29 -9.16 6.95
N ALA A 193 -15.85 -7.96 6.97
CA ALA A 193 -16.03 -7.19 8.20
C ALA A 193 -17.06 -7.84 9.14
N ARG A 194 -16.81 -7.71 10.44
CA ARG A 194 -17.76 -8.09 11.48
C ARG A 194 -17.71 -7.10 12.63
N LEU A 195 -18.77 -7.00 13.41
CA LEU A 195 -18.75 -6.29 14.68
C LEU A 195 -18.07 -7.15 15.75
N ARG A 196 -17.28 -6.52 16.61
CA ARG A 196 -16.56 -7.14 17.73
C ARG A 196 -17.24 -6.75 19.03
N SER A 197 -17.30 -7.67 19.98
CA SER A 197 -17.91 -7.44 21.30
C SER A 197 -16.90 -7.54 22.44
N GLU A 198 -15.87 -8.36 22.28
CA GLU A 198 -14.88 -8.66 23.32
C GLU A 198 -13.54 -9.04 22.69
N LEU A 199 -12.46 -9.01 23.48
CA LEU A 199 -11.11 -9.39 23.04
C LEU A 199 -10.87 -10.90 23.26
N LYS A 200 -10.94 -11.67 22.17
CA LYS A 200 -10.55 -13.10 22.15
C LYS A 200 -9.34 -13.36 21.25
N THR A 201 -9.08 -12.49 20.32
CA THR A 201 -7.96 -12.64 19.37
C THR A 201 -7.34 -11.28 19.05
N VAL A 202 -6.03 -11.16 19.22
CA VAL A 202 -5.26 -9.97 18.84
C VAL A 202 -4.44 -10.26 17.60
N ILE A 203 -4.39 -9.31 16.65
CA ILE A 203 -3.52 -9.40 15.49
C ILE A 203 -2.40 -8.35 15.55
N PHE A 204 -1.16 -8.80 15.36
CA PHE A 204 0.02 -7.93 15.23
C PHE A 204 0.39 -7.78 13.75
N LEU A 205 0.47 -6.55 13.27
CA LEU A 205 0.75 -6.22 11.87
C LEU A 205 1.99 -5.30 11.76
N GLY A 206 3.11 -5.88 11.38
CA GLY A 206 4.36 -5.16 11.11
C GLY A 206 4.43 -4.56 9.69
N GLY A 207 3.45 -4.87 8.84
CA GLY A 207 3.49 -4.62 7.40
C GLY A 207 4.25 -5.70 6.63
N SER A 208 4.25 -5.62 5.29
CA SER A 208 4.84 -6.65 4.39
C SER A 208 6.35 -6.88 4.58
N GLN A 209 7.07 -5.87 5.09
CA GLN A 209 8.52 -5.98 5.40
C GLN A 209 8.77 -6.46 6.83
N GLY A 210 7.72 -6.57 7.65
CA GLY A 210 7.86 -6.78 9.09
C GLY A 210 8.31 -5.53 9.84
N ALA A 211 8.20 -5.57 11.17
CA ALA A 211 8.65 -4.50 12.05
C ALA A 211 9.24 -5.11 13.32
N ALA A 212 10.55 -5.08 13.47
CA ALA A 212 11.24 -5.69 14.61
C ALA A 212 10.68 -5.26 15.98
N ALA A 213 10.28 -3.99 16.14
CA ALA A 213 9.68 -3.51 17.37
C ALA A 213 8.29 -4.13 17.63
N ILE A 214 7.47 -4.32 16.57
CA ILE A 214 6.16 -5.02 16.69
C ILE A 214 6.40 -6.50 17.02
N ASN A 215 7.36 -7.15 16.34
CA ASN A 215 7.70 -8.55 16.61
C ASN A 215 8.16 -8.74 18.07
N SER A 216 9.04 -7.85 18.56
CA SER A 216 9.50 -7.88 19.95
C SER A 216 8.36 -7.65 20.95
N LEU A 217 7.42 -6.74 20.63
CA LEU A 217 6.24 -6.50 21.47
C LEU A 217 5.33 -7.74 21.50
N ALA A 218 5.08 -8.37 20.35
CA ALA A 218 4.26 -9.56 20.23
C ALA A 218 4.81 -10.72 21.10
N LEU A 219 6.13 -10.94 21.05
CA LEU A 219 6.78 -11.93 21.92
C LEU A 219 6.60 -11.63 23.42
N LYS A 220 6.71 -10.36 23.82
CA LYS A 220 6.53 -9.97 25.23
C LYS A 220 5.10 -10.14 25.71
N LEU A 221 4.12 -9.84 24.84
CA LEU A 221 2.71 -9.87 25.21
C LEU A 221 2.05 -11.25 25.06
N ALA A 222 2.62 -12.15 24.26
CA ALA A 222 2.05 -13.48 24.03
C ALA A 222 1.81 -14.30 25.29
N PRO A 223 2.72 -14.37 26.29
CA PRO A 223 2.46 -15.07 27.54
C PRO A 223 1.30 -14.44 28.33
N VAL A 224 1.17 -13.11 28.31
CA VAL A 224 0.07 -12.40 28.99
C VAL A 224 -1.27 -12.71 28.32
N PHE A 225 -1.30 -12.69 26.97
CA PHE A 225 -2.50 -13.04 26.22
C PHE A 225 -2.89 -14.50 26.43
N LYS A 226 -1.93 -15.44 26.45
CA LYS A 226 -2.17 -16.84 26.75
C LYS A 226 -2.85 -17.00 28.12
N GLN A 227 -2.33 -16.35 29.16
CA GLN A 227 -2.93 -16.40 30.52
C GLN A 227 -4.37 -15.86 30.53
N LYS A 228 -4.70 -14.91 29.67
CA LYS A 228 -6.05 -14.34 29.51
C LYS A 228 -6.94 -15.13 28.53
N GLY A 229 -6.45 -16.24 27.95
CA GLY A 229 -7.18 -17.00 26.93
C GLY A 229 -7.35 -16.27 25.60
N VAL A 230 -6.51 -15.25 25.32
CA VAL A 230 -6.53 -14.46 24.08
C VAL A 230 -5.56 -15.08 23.07
N LYS A 231 -6.04 -15.40 21.88
CA LYS A 231 -5.22 -15.92 20.78
C LYS A 231 -4.44 -14.81 20.09
N VAL A 232 -3.28 -15.17 19.54
CA VAL A 232 -2.39 -14.24 18.82
C VAL A 232 -2.34 -14.62 17.34
N ILE A 233 -2.58 -13.65 16.46
CA ILE A 233 -2.26 -13.71 15.03
C ILE A 233 -1.10 -12.76 14.81
N HIS A 234 -0.01 -13.19 14.15
CA HIS A 234 1.18 -12.37 14.03
C HIS A 234 1.77 -12.40 12.61
N GLN A 235 1.71 -11.25 11.91
CA GLN A 235 2.43 -11.03 10.66
C GLN A 235 3.84 -10.51 10.98
N CYS A 236 4.84 -11.38 10.86
CA CYS A 236 6.21 -11.08 11.27
C CYS A 236 7.12 -10.50 10.17
N GLY A 237 6.75 -10.69 8.90
CA GLY A 237 7.59 -10.34 7.72
C GLY A 237 8.56 -11.46 7.34
N LYS A 238 8.99 -11.43 6.07
CA LYS A 238 9.69 -12.55 5.39
C LYS A 238 10.91 -13.10 6.12
N ASN A 239 11.69 -12.25 6.79
CA ASN A 239 13.00 -12.66 7.32
C ASN A 239 12.96 -13.03 8.81
N ALA A 240 11.78 -13.04 9.43
CA ALA A 240 11.67 -13.23 10.88
C ALA A 240 10.91 -14.52 11.28
N LEU A 241 10.34 -15.23 10.32
CA LEU A 241 9.43 -16.35 10.59
C LEU A 241 10.08 -17.45 11.42
N GLU A 242 11.20 -17.99 10.94
CA GLU A 242 11.88 -19.13 11.60
C GLU A 242 12.36 -18.77 13.01
N SER A 243 13.03 -17.61 13.15
CA SER A 243 13.54 -17.17 14.46
C SER A 243 12.42 -16.92 15.45
N LEU A 244 11.29 -16.36 15.01
CA LEU A 244 10.14 -16.10 15.87
C LEU A 244 9.40 -17.40 16.25
N GLN A 245 9.34 -18.39 15.34
CA GLN A 245 8.78 -19.72 15.69
C GLN A 245 9.54 -20.34 16.86
N GLU A 246 10.87 -20.28 16.85
CA GLU A 246 11.69 -20.79 17.95
C GLU A 246 11.48 -20.01 19.25
N GLU A 247 11.40 -18.67 19.17
CA GLU A 247 11.17 -17.84 20.35
C GLU A 247 9.78 -18.10 20.98
N TYR A 248 8.72 -18.20 20.18
CA TYR A 248 7.39 -18.56 20.69
C TYR A 248 7.36 -19.95 21.30
N LYS A 249 8.08 -20.92 20.72
CA LYS A 249 8.22 -22.27 21.30
C LYS A 249 8.91 -22.24 22.64
N LYS A 250 9.98 -21.44 22.80
CA LYS A 250 10.67 -21.25 24.11
C LYS A 250 9.74 -20.63 25.16
N LEU A 251 8.81 -19.77 24.75
CA LEU A 251 7.79 -19.17 25.60
C LEU A 251 6.63 -20.14 25.92
N GLY A 252 6.64 -21.37 25.40
CA GLY A 252 5.59 -22.34 25.58
C GLY A 252 4.26 -21.99 24.91
N ILE A 253 4.30 -21.17 23.85
CA ILE A 253 3.14 -20.78 23.05
C ILE A 253 2.91 -21.85 21.97
N SER A 254 1.74 -22.47 21.96
CA SER A 254 1.38 -23.53 21.03
C SER A 254 0.77 -23.01 19.74
N SER A 255 0.65 -23.88 18.73
CA SER A 255 -0.04 -23.56 17.47
C SER A 255 -1.55 -23.32 17.62
N GLU A 256 -2.15 -23.73 18.73
CA GLU A 256 -3.56 -23.43 19.04
C GLU A 256 -3.76 -21.98 19.50
N GLU A 257 -2.71 -21.40 20.08
CA GLU A 257 -2.69 -20.06 20.66
C GLU A 257 -2.11 -19.01 19.68
N LEU A 258 -1.33 -19.47 18.67
CA LEU A 258 -0.57 -18.62 17.76
C LEU A 258 -0.80 -18.99 16.29
N ASP A 259 -1.15 -18.00 15.47
CA ASP A 259 -1.15 -18.06 14.02
C ASP A 259 -0.03 -17.11 13.50
N LEU A 260 1.19 -17.64 13.36
CA LEU A 260 2.37 -16.88 12.90
C LEU A 260 2.59 -17.07 11.41
N PHE A 261 2.79 -15.97 10.67
CA PHE A 261 3.06 -16.00 9.25
C PHE A 261 3.91 -14.79 8.81
N ASP A 262 4.59 -14.92 7.68
CA ASP A 262 5.41 -13.87 7.08
C ASP A 262 4.59 -12.89 6.23
N PHE A 263 3.84 -13.40 5.26
CA PHE A 263 2.98 -12.67 4.35
C PHE A 263 1.74 -13.50 4.01
N ASN A 264 0.60 -12.82 3.87
CA ASN A 264 -0.63 -13.46 3.42
C ASN A 264 -1.37 -12.54 2.43
N PRO A 265 -1.60 -12.97 1.16
CA PRO A 265 -2.32 -12.18 0.17
C PRO A 265 -3.82 -12.00 0.49
N LYS A 266 -4.36 -12.83 1.40
CA LYS A 266 -5.73 -12.77 1.92
C LYS A 266 -5.74 -12.31 3.38
N ILE A 267 -5.07 -11.19 3.65
CA ILE A 267 -4.92 -10.65 5.02
C ILE A 267 -6.27 -10.30 5.65
N GLU A 268 -7.26 -9.96 4.86
CA GLU A 268 -8.63 -9.69 5.29
C GLU A 268 -9.23 -10.87 6.07
N LEU A 269 -8.90 -12.11 5.71
CA LEU A 269 -9.36 -13.31 6.43
C LEU A 269 -8.68 -13.47 7.80
N LYS A 270 -7.46 -12.94 7.96
CA LYS A 270 -6.80 -12.89 9.27
C LYS A 270 -7.37 -11.74 10.12
N MET A 271 -7.61 -10.57 9.52
CA MET A 271 -8.23 -9.42 10.19
C MET A 271 -9.65 -9.74 10.66
N SER A 272 -10.44 -10.46 9.86
CA SER A 272 -11.82 -10.84 10.24
C SER A 272 -11.89 -11.76 11.47
N ARG A 273 -10.83 -12.51 11.76
CA ARG A 273 -10.74 -13.39 12.96
C ARG A 273 -10.27 -12.65 14.20
N ALA A 274 -9.68 -11.46 14.05
CA ALA A 274 -9.16 -10.67 15.15
C ALA A 274 -10.23 -9.74 15.75
N ASP A 275 -10.06 -9.40 17.02
CA ASP A 275 -10.93 -8.48 17.76
C ASP A 275 -10.23 -7.15 18.03
N LEU A 276 -8.90 -7.15 18.02
CA LEU A 276 -8.04 -5.98 18.19
C LEU A 276 -6.82 -6.10 17.27
N ALA A 277 -6.39 -5.00 16.67
CA ALA A 277 -5.14 -4.93 15.93
C ALA A 277 -4.10 -4.06 16.66
N ILE A 278 -2.85 -4.51 16.68
CA ILE A 278 -1.67 -3.73 17.02
C ILE A 278 -0.86 -3.58 15.74
N SER A 279 -0.79 -2.35 15.19
CA SER A 279 -0.31 -2.15 13.83
C SER A 279 0.51 -0.88 13.67
N ARG A 280 1.38 -0.83 12.65
CA ARG A 280 1.87 0.43 12.11
C ARG A 280 0.71 1.25 11.52
N ALA A 281 0.83 2.59 11.55
CA ALA A 281 -0.20 3.49 11.01
C ALA A 281 0.04 3.87 9.53
N GLY A 282 0.40 2.89 8.69
CA GLY A 282 0.43 3.08 7.24
C GLY A 282 -1.00 3.29 6.71
N ALA A 283 -1.18 4.22 5.77
CA ALA A 283 -2.52 4.60 5.32
C ALA A 283 -3.34 3.41 4.79
N GLY A 284 -2.76 2.53 3.95
CA GLY A 284 -3.45 1.34 3.45
C GLY A 284 -3.97 0.47 4.58
N THR A 285 -3.09 0.00 5.46
CA THR A 285 -3.47 -0.89 6.57
C THR A 285 -4.47 -0.23 7.52
N LEU A 286 -4.31 1.08 7.80
CA LEU A 286 -5.24 1.82 8.65
C LEU A 286 -6.66 1.79 8.07
N TRP A 287 -6.81 2.08 6.78
CA TRP A 287 -8.12 2.11 6.13
C TRP A 287 -8.70 0.69 5.92
N GLU A 288 -7.85 -0.32 5.70
CA GLU A 288 -8.23 -1.74 5.67
C GLU A 288 -8.80 -2.18 7.04
N LEU A 289 -8.12 -1.83 8.13
CA LEU A 289 -8.59 -2.10 9.50
C LEU A 289 -9.92 -1.37 9.79
N THR A 290 -10.04 -0.11 9.35
CA THR A 290 -11.27 0.67 9.48
C THR A 290 -12.43 0.05 8.71
N ALA A 291 -12.21 -0.34 7.43
CA ALA A 291 -13.19 -1.02 6.60
C ALA A 291 -13.63 -2.37 7.18
N ASN A 292 -12.71 -3.08 7.81
CA ASN A 292 -13.01 -4.33 8.53
C ASN A 292 -13.65 -4.10 9.91
N ALA A 293 -13.92 -2.84 10.31
CA ALA A 293 -14.45 -2.45 11.62
C ALA A 293 -13.62 -2.99 12.80
N LEU A 294 -12.28 -3.12 12.63
CA LEU A 294 -11.37 -3.73 13.60
C LEU A 294 -10.73 -2.66 14.50
N PRO A 295 -11.05 -2.60 15.80
CA PRO A 295 -10.41 -1.71 16.76
C PRO A 295 -8.89 -1.84 16.74
N SER A 296 -8.16 -0.74 16.89
CA SER A 296 -6.71 -0.75 16.69
C SER A 296 -5.96 0.13 17.68
N VAL A 297 -4.80 -0.36 18.13
CA VAL A 297 -3.75 0.46 18.73
C VAL A 297 -2.65 0.64 17.70
N PHE A 298 -2.46 1.88 17.25
CA PHE A 298 -1.44 2.19 16.26
C PHE A 298 -0.10 2.49 16.92
N VAL A 299 0.96 1.92 16.35
CA VAL A 299 2.36 2.20 16.69
C VAL A 299 3.01 2.89 15.50
N PRO A 300 2.94 4.22 15.39
CA PRO A 300 3.51 4.95 14.26
C PRO A 300 5.00 4.66 14.11
N TYR A 301 5.47 4.49 12.86
CA TYR A 301 6.89 4.30 12.60
C TYR A 301 7.66 5.60 12.88
N PRO A 302 8.64 5.61 13.80
CA PRO A 302 9.27 6.85 14.28
C PRO A 302 10.11 7.57 13.21
N TYR A 303 10.52 6.85 12.16
CA TYR A 303 11.31 7.41 11.05
C TYR A 303 10.46 7.63 9.79
N ALA A 304 9.14 7.64 9.92
CA ALA A 304 8.24 7.94 8.81
C ALA A 304 8.46 9.38 8.34
N ALA A 305 8.63 9.56 7.03
CA ALA A 305 8.85 10.89 6.45
C ALA A 305 7.75 11.88 6.88
N ASN A 306 8.16 13.03 7.42
CA ASN A 306 7.26 14.06 7.93
C ASN A 306 6.21 13.52 8.94
N ASN A 307 6.54 12.47 9.68
CA ASN A 307 5.65 11.83 10.67
C ASN A 307 4.27 11.43 10.10
N HIS A 308 4.18 11.15 8.80
CA HIS A 308 2.89 10.92 8.12
C HIS A 308 2.04 9.83 8.78
N GLN A 309 2.65 8.82 9.44
CA GLN A 309 1.88 7.78 10.12
C GLN A 309 1.10 8.29 11.34
N ILE A 310 1.63 9.28 12.07
CA ILE A 310 0.89 9.95 13.15
C ILE A 310 -0.32 10.67 12.55
N PHE A 311 -0.10 11.47 11.51
CA PHE A 311 -1.17 12.25 10.88
C PHE A 311 -2.23 11.35 10.21
N ASN A 312 -1.83 10.19 9.65
CA ASN A 312 -2.77 9.24 9.06
C ASN A 312 -3.82 8.74 10.06
N ALA A 313 -3.41 8.40 11.29
CA ALA A 313 -4.32 7.82 12.28
C ALA A 313 -4.95 8.86 13.21
N LYS A 314 -4.48 10.11 13.15
CA LYS A 314 -4.92 11.17 14.08
C LYS A 314 -6.44 11.34 14.13
N PHE A 315 -7.12 11.29 12.99
CA PHE A 315 -8.58 11.48 12.93
C PHE A 315 -9.35 10.37 13.68
N LEU A 316 -8.85 9.13 13.69
CA LEU A 316 -9.45 8.04 14.46
C LEU A 316 -9.16 8.21 15.96
N VAL A 317 -7.94 8.61 16.30
CA VAL A 317 -7.55 8.81 17.70
C VAL A 317 -8.28 10.01 18.33
N ASP A 318 -8.43 11.13 17.60
CA ASP A 318 -9.18 12.31 18.06
C ASP A 318 -10.67 11.99 18.31
N GLN A 319 -11.22 10.98 17.63
CA GLN A 319 -12.60 10.48 17.82
C GLN A 319 -12.69 9.35 18.85
N ASN A 320 -11.62 8.98 19.52
CA ASN A 320 -11.52 7.81 20.41
C ASN A 320 -11.88 6.47 19.74
N LEU A 321 -11.60 6.33 18.43
CA LEU A 321 -11.81 5.09 17.64
C LEU A 321 -10.54 4.26 17.52
N ALA A 322 -9.41 4.78 17.94
CA ALA A 322 -8.12 4.11 18.03
C ALA A 322 -7.27 4.74 19.13
N LYS A 323 -6.15 4.11 19.46
CA LYS A 323 -5.17 4.63 20.40
C LYS A 323 -3.80 4.71 19.73
N PHE A 324 -2.92 5.57 20.22
CA PHE A 324 -1.50 5.55 19.91
C PHE A 324 -0.69 4.94 21.05
N CYS A 325 0.25 4.05 20.71
CA CYS A 325 1.36 3.65 21.55
C CYS A 325 2.66 3.98 20.82
N PHE A 326 3.53 4.78 21.41
CA PHE A 326 4.71 5.27 20.71
C PHE A 326 5.94 4.40 20.95
N GLN A 327 6.68 4.13 19.87
CA GLN A 327 7.99 3.51 19.95
C GLN A 327 9.01 4.54 20.44
N LYS A 328 9.67 4.26 21.56
CA LYS A 328 10.70 5.13 22.19
C LYS A 328 12.01 4.34 22.29
N GLY A 329 13.14 4.91 21.86
CA GLY A 329 14.44 4.23 21.93
C GLY A 329 14.47 2.85 21.24
N GLY A 330 13.75 2.68 20.14
CA GLY A 330 13.67 1.40 19.43
C GLY A 330 12.68 0.38 20.02
N LYS A 331 12.11 0.64 21.20
CA LYS A 331 11.22 -0.28 21.94
C LYS A 331 9.80 0.28 22.06
N ILE A 332 8.85 -0.61 22.22
CA ILE A 332 7.46 -0.30 22.59
C ILE A 332 7.25 -0.78 24.01
N ASP A 333 6.65 0.05 24.84
CA ASP A 333 6.33 -0.28 26.23
C ASP A 333 5.14 -1.25 26.25
N ALA A 334 5.35 -2.43 26.85
CA ALA A 334 4.34 -3.48 26.91
C ALA A 334 3.23 -3.17 27.93
N ASP A 335 3.58 -2.52 29.03
CA ASP A 335 2.61 -2.16 30.07
C ASP A 335 1.75 -0.97 29.61
N GLU A 336 2.34 0.03 28.96
CA GLU A 336 1.60 1.09 28.27
C GLU A 336 0.62 0.50 27.25
N MET A 337 1.06 -0.46 26.43
CA MET A 337 0.20 -1.12 25.45
C MET A 337 -0.97 -1.86 26.12
N LEU A 338 -0.74 -2.63 27.19
CA LEU A 338 -1.79 -3.35 27.91
C LEU A 338 -2.80 -2.40 28.57
N ASN A 339 -2.33 -1.29 29.12
CA ASN A 339 -3.21 -0.27 29.70
C ASN A 339 -4.10 0.35 28.65
N LEU A 340 -3.54 0.73 27.48
CA LEU A 340 -4.31 1.26 26.37
C LEU A 340 -5.37 0.27 25.88
N ILE A 341 -5.04 -1.02 25.79
CA ILE A 341 -5.99 -2.08 25.39
C ILE A 341 -7.12 -2.21 26.41
N ASN A 342 -6.81 -2.21 27.70
CA ASN A 342 -7.81 -2.33 28.78
C ASN A 342 -8.79 -1.13 28.82
N GLU A 343 -8.38 0.05 28.35
CA GLU A 343 -9.23 1.24 28.26
C GLU A 343 -10.17 1.24 27.05
N MET A 344 -10.01 0.31 26.10
CA MET A 344 -10.79 0.30 24.86
C MET A 344 -12.13 -0.43 25.04
N ASP A 345 -13.22 0.23 24.76
CA ASP A 345 -14.52 -0.38 24.53
C ASP A 345 -14.57 -0.97 23.11
N ILE A 346 -14.17 -2.23 23.00
CA ILE A 346 -14.07 -2.97 21.72
C ILE A 346 -15.40 -2.92 20.95
N ALA A 347 -16.53 -3.12 21.63
CA ALA A 347 -17.86 -3.17 21.00
C ALA A 347 -18.27 -1.80 20.43
N GLN A 348 -18.13 -0.76 21.24
CA GLN A 348 -18.48 0.60 20.82
C GLN A 348 -17.57 1.08 19.67
N ILE A 349 -16.26 0.86 19.79
CA ILE A 349 -15.29 1.25 18.77
C ILE A 349 -15.57 0.53 17.45
N SER A 350 -15.76 -0.80 17.47
CA SER A 350 -16.07 -1.59 16.28
C SER A 350 -17.35 -1.12 15.59
N SER A 351 -18.41 -0.86 16.37
CA SER A 351 -19.66 -0.32 15.84
C SER A 351 -19.51 1.06 15.19
N LYS A 352 -18.68 1.94 15.75
CA LYS A 352 -18.42 3.27 15.17
C LYS A 352 -17.52 3.18 13.93
N LEU A 353 -16.50 2.31 13.93
CA LEU A 353 -15.58 2.10 12.79
C LEU A 353 -16.34 1.63 11.55
N SER A 354 -17.34 0.77 11.68
CA SER A 354 -18.14 0.27 10.55
C SER A 354 -18.86 1.38 9.75
N ARG A 355 -18.90 2.61 10.28
CA ARG A 355 -19.53 3.78 9.67
C ARG A 355 -18.52 4.86 9.25
N GLN A 356 -17.22 4.64 9.46
CA GLN A 356 -16.18 5.65 9.17
C GLN A 356 -15.76 5.69 7.71
N ILE A 357 -16.00 4.63 6.96
CA ILE A 357 -15.66 4.52 5.55
C ILE A 357 -16.78 3.80 4.81
N ASP A 358 -17.13 4.29 3.63
CA ASP A 358 -18.08 3.62 2.74
C ASP A 358 -17.34 2.74 1.71
N ASN A 359 -18.04 1.69 1.29
CA ASN A 359 -17.60 0.82 0.21
C ASN A 359 -17.92 1.48 -1.13
N GLY A 360 -16.99 2.11 -1.75
CA GLY A 360 -17.18 2.80 -3.04
C GLY A 360 -16.12 3.83 -3.32
N GLY A 361 -15.06 3.87 -2.52
CA GLY A 361 -13.97 4.81 -2.72
C GLY A 361 -13.32 4.67 -4.09
N ALA A 362 -12.98 3.45 -4.51
CA ALA A 362 -12.44 3.19 -5.84
C ALA A 362 -13.43 3.57 -6.94
N ARG A 363 -14.71 3.20 -6.79
CA ARG A 363 -15.78 3.53 -7.74
C ARG A 363 -15.92 5.03 -7.95
N LYS A 364 -16.03 5.81 -6.87
CA LYS A 364 -16.19 7.28 -6.95
C LYS A 364 -14.98 7.95 -7.63
N ILE A 365 -13.76 7.45 -7.35
CA ILE A 365 -12.54 7.95 -8.00
C ILE A 365 -12.55 7.61 -9.49
N VAL A 366 -12.90 6.37 -9.85
CA VAL A 366 -12.97 5.92 -11.24
C VAL A 366 -14.07 6.66 -12.01
N ASP A 367 -15.24 6.90 -11.39
CA ASP A 367 -16.30 7.72 -11.99
C ASP A 367 -15.80 9.12 -12.37
N GLU A 368 -15.01 9.78 -11.50
CA GLU A 368 -14.42 11.09 -11.83
C GLU A 368 -13.37 11.00 -12.94
N ILE A 369 -12.52 9.94 -12.95
CA ILE A 369 -11.53 9.74 -14.02
C ILE A 369 -12.24 9.55 -15.37
N LEU A 370 -13.28 8.72 -15.43
CA LEU A 370 -13.96 8.38 -16.68
C LEU A 370 -14.82 9.52 -17.26
N LYS A 371 -15.23 10.50 -16.46
CA LYS A 371 -15.89 11.73 -16.95
C LYS A 371 -15.00 12.60 -17.83
N ASP A 372 -13.70 12.49 -17.66
CA ASP A 372 -12.71 13.41 -18.21
C ASP A 372 -11.89 12.82 -19.38
N ILE A 373 -12.22 11.59 -19.86
CA ILE A 373 -11.46 10.87 -20.91
C ILE A 373 -12.32 10.35 -22.07
#